data_bd9c2a4f016c1d5273ee08d805f1dee4
#
_entry.id   bd9c2a4f016c1d5273ee08d805f1dee4
#
_cell.length_a   1.000
_cell.length_b   1.000
_cell.length_c   1.000
_cell.angle_alpha   90.00
_cell.angle_beta   90.00
_cell.angle_gamma   90.00
#
_symmetry.space_group_name_H-M   'P 1'
#
loop_
_entity.id
_entity.type
_entity.pdbx_description
1 polymer ?
#
loop_
_entity_poly.entity_id
_entity_poly.type
_entity_poly.pdbx_seq_one_letter_code
_entity_poly.pdbx_strand_id
1 'polypeptide(L)'
;MTPTTPARRALVAVLASAALLGAAAVPAVAIPAASASASASASADYAGYGDQARLGYQKAVAVRVLKGVFEQGDTEVVDRYVRPDYIQHNPLAPDGAETLKNLGVAVHQQFPDFAYGIKRVISEGDLVLVHSNLVATPGTRGQAVVDIFRFQGGKIAEHWDVGQEVPATSANGNDMFSTESWPRTERPGPGWLTAYNKKLVVEAFDQLLVRKDLSAVDRFWGTEYHQHNPNIADGVAGVKSGLGAYFKAFPQLKVTPKRVIAEGDLVAVHSHYVNAPGERGQAIVDLFRVRGGKIVEHWDVIQDVPATSANDNGMF
;
A
#
# COMPACT_ATOMS: atom_id res chain seq x y z
N MET A 1 -11.59 -27.15 -0.69
CA MET A 1 -10.70 -27.14 0.48
C MET A 1 -9.28 -26.88 -0.04
N THR A 2 -8.84 -25.63 -0.06
CA THR A 2 -7.47 -25.27 -0.40
C THR A 2 -6.60 -25.48 0.82
N PRO A 3 -5.44 -26.14 0.74
CA PRO A 3 -4.56 -26.33 1.88
C PRO A 3 -3.95 -24.98 2.26
N THR A 4 -4.22 -24.53 3.47
CA THR A 4 -3.54 -23.39 4.09
C THR A 4 -2.10 -23.80 4.38
N THR A 5 -1.14 -23.30 3.59
CA THR A 5 0.29 -23.52 3.79
C THR A 5 0.76 -22.93 5.11
N PRO A 6 1.70 -23.57 5.83
CA PRO A 6 2.20 -23.11 7.14
C PRO A 6 2.85 -21.71 7.12
N ALA A 7 3.31 -21.23 5.97
CA ALA A 7 3.83 -19.87 5.80
C ALA A 7 2.77 -18.76 6.01
N ARG A 8 1.51 -19.00 5.61
CA ARG A 8 0.39 -18.06 5.89
C ARG A 8 0.19 -17.83 7.40
N ARG A 9 0.50 -18.84 8.21
CA ARG A 9 0.37 -18.74 9.68
C ARG A 9 1.52 -17.94 10.34
N ALA A 10 2.70 -17.87 9.73
CA ALA A 10 3.85 -17.27 10.38
C ALA A 10 3.81 -15.73 10.36
N LEU A 11 3.44 -15.08 9.25
CA LEU A 11 3.50 -13.62 9.19
C LEU A 11 2.20 -12.94 9.70
N VAL A 12 1.02 -13.57 9.49
CA VAL A 12 -0.20 -13.18 10.21
C VAL A 12 -0.02 -13.37 11.72
N ALA A 13 0.74 -14.40 12.16
CA ALA A 13 1.11 -14.60 13.56
C ALA A 13 2.09 -13.55 14.09
N VAL A 14 2.95 -12.96 13.25
CA VAL A 14 3.92 -11.93 13.65
C VAL A 14 3.22 -10.64 14.06
N LEU A 15 2.33 -10.12 13.22
CA LEU A 15 1.57 -8.91 13.54
C LEU A 15 0.54 -9.18 14.65
N ALA A 16 -0.09 -10.37 14.68
CA ALA A 16 -1.00 -10.76 15.75
C ALA A 16 -0.31 -11.03 17.09
N SER A 17 0.91 -11.58 17.09
CA SER A 17 1.69 -11.80 18.31
C SER A 17 2.19 -10.48 18.91
N ALA A 18 2.54 -9.50 18.08
CA ALA A 18 2.90 -8.16 18.53
C ALA A 18 1.72 -7.43 19.18
N ALA A 19 0.50 -7.63 18.67
CA ALA A 19 -0.72 -7.07 19.25
C ALA A 19 -1.12 -7.75 20.57
N LEU A 20 -0.82 -9.05 20.75
CA LEU A 20 -1.10 -9.80 21.99
C LEU A 20 -0.11 -9.51 23.12
N LEU A 21 1.13 -9.08 22.82
CA LEU A 21 2.11 -8.67 23.83
C LEU A 21 1.81 -7.28 24.43
N GLY A 22 0.94 -6.48 23.81
CA GLY A 22 0.53 -5.17 24.32
C GLY A 22 -0.45 -5.18 25.49
N ALA A 23 -0.92 -6.34 25.97
CA ALA A 23 -1.86 -6.46 27.09
C ALA A 23 -1.20 -6.59 28.49
N ALA A 24 0.12 -6.51 28.60
CA ALA A 24 0.79 -6.39 29.89
C ALA A 24 0.87 -4.91 30.26
N ALA A 25 0.12 -4.51 31.29
CA ALA A 25 0.17 -3.17 31.87
C ALA A 25 1.59 -2.81 32.30
N VAL A 26 2.29 -2.01 31.52
CA VAL A 26 3.55 -1.39 31.90
C VAL A 26 3.22 -0.20 32.77
N PRO A 27 3.81 -0.04 33.97
CA PRO A 27 3.56 1.14 34.80
C PRO A 27 3.98 2.39 34.04
N ALA A 28 3.12 3.39 34.05
CA ALA A 28 3.37 4.69 33.43
C ALA A 28 4.64 5.32 34.01
N VAL A 29 5.71 5.30 33.22
CA VAL A 29 6.89 6.12 33.49
C VAL A 29 6.59 7.51 32.91
N ALA A 30 6.62 8.52 33.78
CA ALA A 30 6.45 9.91 33.38
C ALA A 30 7.56 10.29 32.39
N ILE A 31 7.19 10.53 31.13
CA ILE A 31 8.10 11.00 30.07
C ILE A 31 8.27 12.51 30.21
N PRO A 32 9.51 13.04 30.26
CA PRO A 32 9.73 14.48 30.34
C PRO A 32 9.31 15.19 29.04
N ALA A 33 8.92 16.44 29.15
CA ALA A 33 8.28 17.34 28.16
C ALA A 33 9.09 17.66 26.87
N ALA A 34 10.01 16.80 26.42
CA ALA A 34 10.80 17.02 25.21
C ALA A 34 10.03 16.81 23.90
N SER A 35 8.87 16.13 23.93
CA SER A 35 8.09 15.78 22.74
C SER A 35 7.37 16.98 22.08
N ALA A 36 7.02 18.01 22.85
CA ALA A 36 6.26 19.16 22.34
C ALA A 36 7.06 20.05 21.37
N SER A 37 8.37 20.23 21.59
CA SER A 37 9.21 21.10 20.76
C SER A 37 9.53 20.51 19.39
N ALA A 38 9.82 19.20 19.32
CA ALA A 38 10.11 18.52 18.07
C ALA A 38 8.86 18.41 17.16
N SER A 39 7.70 18.25 17.79
CA SER A 39 6.40 18.22 17.11
C SER A 39 6.02 19.57 16.49
N ALA A 40 6.29 20.67 17.19
CA ALA A 40 6.02 22.02 16.72
C ALA A 40 6.95 22.40 15.54
N SER A 41 8.23 21.97 15.55
CA SER A 41 9.17 22.27 14.47
C SER A 41 8.76 21.61 13.15
N ALA A 42 8.38 20.32 13.15
CA ALA A 42 7.96 19.62 11.95
C ALA A 42 6.71 20.25 11.29
N SER A 43 5.77 20.75 12.10
CA SER A 43 4.57 21.42 11.58
C SER A 43 4.88 22.82 11.03
N ALA A 44 5.82 23.54 11.62
CA ALA A 44 6.25 24.87 11.16
C ALA A 44 7.01 24.78 9.82
N ASP A 45 7.93 23.80 9.70
CA ASP A 45 8.67 23.56 8.46
C ASP A 45 7.73 23.22 7.30
N TYR A 46 6.69 22.39 7.58
CA TYR A 46 5.71 21.98 6.59
C TYR A 46 4.90 23.15 6.03
N ALA A 47 4.49 24.10 6.86
CA ALA A 47 3.66 25.24 6.46
C ALA A 47 4.39 26.21 5.49
N GLY A 48 5.73 26.20 5.47
CA GLY A 48 6.54 27.03 4.59
C GLY A 48 6.82 26.43 3.20
N TYR A 49 6.41 25.19 2.96
CA TYR A 49 6.72 24.51 1.68
C TYR A 49 5.76 24.93 0.56
N GLY A 50 6.31 25.17 -0.63
CA GLY A 50 5.54 25.13 -1.88
C GLY A 50 5.08 23.69 -2.20
N ASP A 51 4.11 23.53 -3.11
CA ASP A 51 3.46 22.23 -3.36
C ASP A 51 4.44 21.08 -3.63
N GLN A 52 5.42 21.28 -4.49
CA GLN A 52 6.40 20.23 -4.82
C GLN A 52 7.30 19.87 -3.63
N ALA A 53 7.75 20.87 -2.86
CA ALA A 53 8.56 20.64 -1.67
C ALA A 53 7.73 19.94 -0.57
N ARG A 54 6.44 20.27 -0.44
CA ARG A 54 5.51 19.62 0.47
C ARG A 54 5.33 18.14 0.13
N LEU A 55 5.07 17.80 -1.13
CA LEU A 55 4.96 16.42 -1.59
C LEU A 55 6.27 15.64 -1.35
N GLY A 56 7.42 16.26 -1.64
CA GLY A 56 8.73 15.69 -1.35
C GLY A 56 8.97 15.43 0.14
N TYR A 57 8.58 16.36 1.00
CA TYR A 57 8.62 16.21 2.46
C TYR A 57 7.74 15.04 2.92
N GLN A 58 6.49 14.97 2.47
CA GLN A 58 5.55 13.90 2.83
C GLN A 58 6.12 12.52 2.45
N LYS A 59 6.64 12.36 1.24
CA LYS A 59 7.29 11.11 0.79
C LYS A 59 8.48 10.74 1.67
N ALA A 60 9.33 11.70 1.98
CA ALA A 60 10.51 11.47 2.83
C ALA A 60 10.10 11.07 4.26
N VAL A 61 9.07 11.69 4.83
CA VAL A 61 8.52 11.34 6.15
C VAL A 61 7.91 9.95 6.17
N ALA A 62 7.07 9.59 5.17
CA ALA A 62 6.48 8.26 5.09
C ALA A 62 7.55 7.16 5.08
N VAL A 63 8.57 7.30 4.22
CA VAL A 63 9.70 6.35 4.15
C VAL A 63 10.49 6.32 5.46
N ARG A 64 10.74 7.49 6.07
CA ARG A 64 11.47 7.59 7.33
C ARG A 64 10.74 6.91 8.48
N VAL A 65 9.42 7.06 8.57
CA VAL A 65 8.62 6.41 9.63
C VAL A 65 8.62 4.90 9.43
N LEU A 66 8.37 4.39 8.22
CA LEU A 66 8.40 2.95 7.94
C LEU A 66 9.75 2.32 8.29
N LYS A 67 10.85 2.89 7.78
CA LYS A 67 12.19 2.35 8.04
C LYS A 67 12.64 2.58 9.48
N GLY A 68 12.41 3.77 10.03
CA GLY A 68 12.78 4.10 11.41
C GLY A 68 12.13 3.14 12.41
N VAL A 69 10.82 3.00 12.32
CA VAL A 69 10.06 2.16 13.26
C VAL A 69 10.41 0.68 13.11
N PHE A 70 10.36 0.14 11.90
CA PHE A 70 10.41 -1.31 11.70
C PHE A 70 11.81 -1.86 11.42
N GLU A 71 12.67 -1.15 10.69
CA GLU A 71 14.05 -1.61 10.43
C GLU A 71 15.01 -1.20 11.53
N GLN A 72 14.87 0.02 12.08
CA GLN A 72 15.86 0.60 12.99
C GLN A 72 15.44 0.54 14.47
N GLY A 73 14.17 0.23 14.76
CA GLY A 73 13.62 0.28 16.12
C GLY A 73 13.59 1.70 16.72
N ASP A 74 13.69 2.73 15.85
CA ASP A 74 13.66 4.14 16.23
C ASP A 74 12.22 4.62 16.41
N THR A 75 11.77 4.66 17.65
CA THR A 75 10.42 5.14 17.98
C THR A 75 10.29 6.66 18.04
N GLU A 76 11.40 7.42 18.09
CA GLU A 76 11.37 8.88 18.12
C GLU A 76 10.81 9.47 16.81
N VAL A 77 10.95 8.75 15.70
CA VAL A 77 10.34 9.16 14.41
C VAL A 77 8.83 9.26 14.52
N VAL A 78 8.20 8.43 15.35
CA VAL A 78 6.75 8.46 15.57
C VAL A 78 6.36 9.73 16.32
N ASP A 79 7.04 10.09 17.40
CA ASP A 79 6.78 11.34 18.15
C ASP A 79 6.92 12.57 17.25
N ARG A 80 7.89 12.55 16.37
CA ARG A 80 8.20 13.66 15.50
C ARG A 80 7.21 13.79 14.34
N TYR A 81 6.84 12.69 13.69
CA TYR A 81 6.17 12.70 12.39
C TYR A 81 4.78 12.10 12.36
N VAL A 82 4.31 11.50 13.46
CA VAL A 82 2.96 10.92 13.55
C VAL A 82 2.13 11.74 14.53
N ARG A 83 0.86 11.89 14.26
CA ARG A 83 -0.07 12.58 15.18
C ARG A 83 -0.40 11.67 16.37
N PRO A 84 -0.60 12.21 17.59
CA PRO A 84 -1.03 11.39 18.72
C PRO A 84 -2.38 10.68 18.51
N ASP A 85 -3.30 11.33 17.77
CA ASP A 85 -4.62 10.84 17.36
C ASP A 85 -4.61 10.10 16.01
N TYR A 86 -3.50 9.43 15.70
CA TYR A 86 -3.31 8.64 14.48
C TYR A 86 -4.35 7.53 14.35
N ILE A 87 -4.97 7.45 13.17
CA ILE A 87 -6.01 6.48 12.81
C ILE A 87 -5.38 5.34 12.00
N GLN A 88 -5.65 4.10 12.42
CA GLN A 88 -5.12 2.90 11.81
C GLN A 88 -6.21 2.10 11.11
N HIS A 89 -5.97 1.72 9.84
CA HIS A 89 -6.87 0.85 9.07
C HIS A 89 -6.30 -0.56 8.83
N ASN A 90 -5.06 -0.84 9.26
CA ASN A 90 -4.58 -2.21 9.31
C ASN A 90 -5.37 -3.00 10.36
N PRO A 91 -6.05 -4.08 9.98
CA PRO A 91 -6.91 -4.82 10.90
C PRO A 91 -6.16 -5.52 12.05
N LEU A 92 -4.83 -5.57 12.00
CA LEU A 92 -4.00 -6.21 13.03
C LEU A 92 -3.47 -5.23 14.07
N ALA A 93 -3.67 -3.91 13.88
CA ALA A 93 -3.12 -2.89 14.75
C ALA A 93 -4.22 -1.95 15.28
N PRO A 94 -4.24 -1.64 16.59
CA PRO A 94 -5.10 -0.61 17.15
C PRO A 94 -4.67 0.81 16.73
N ASP A 95 -5.54 1.79 16.98
CA ASP A 95 -5.27 3.22 16.77
C ASP A 95 -4.18 3.78 17.71
N GLY A 96 -3.67 4.93 17.33
CA GLY A 96 -2.80 5.76 18.14
C GLY A 96 -1.31 5.59 17.87
N ALA A 97 -0.59 6.70 17.98
CA ALA A 97 0.85 6.74 17.75
C ALA A 97 1.64 5.84 18.72
N GLU A 98 1.20 5.73 19.96
CA GLU A 98 1.86 4.88 20.96
C GLU A 98 1.76 3.39 20.60
N THR A 99 0.63 2.98 20.04
CA THR A 99 0.47 1.61 19.53
C THR A 99 1.44 1.32 18.37
N LEU A 100 1.63 2.28 17.46
CA LEU A 100 2.60 2.14 16.38
C LEU A 100 4.04 1.97 16.90
N LYS A 101 4.43 2.72 17.96
CA LYS A 101 5.74 2.54 18.61
C LYS A 101 5.89 1.13 19.18
N ASN A 102 4.90 0.67 19.95
CA ASN A 102 4.92 -0.64 20.59
C ASN A 102 5.00 -1.76 19.54
N LEU A 103 4.25 -1.62 18.44
CA LEU A 103 4.32 -2.55 17.31
C LEU A 103 5.72 -2.56 16.67
N GLY A 104 6.31 -1.40 16.45
CA GLY A 104 7.66 -1.27 15.90
C GLY A 104 8.71 -1.94 16.78
N VAL A 105 8.67 -1.69 18.11
CA VAL A 105 9.56 -2.34 19.08
C VAL A 105 9.41 -3.86 19.03
N ALA A 106 8.17 -4.36 19.04
CA ALA A 106 7.90 -5.80 19.02
C ALA A 106 8.40 -6.46 17.71
N VAL A 107 8.15 -5.83 16.56
CA VAL A 107 8.63 -6.33 15.27
C VAL A 107 10.14 -6.33 15.20
N HIS A 108 10.81 -5.25 15.62
CA HIS A 108 12.27 -5.16 15.61
C HIS A 108 12.94 -6.17 16.56
N GLN A 109 12.35 -6.39 17.73
CA GLN A 109 12.84 -7.40 18.69
C GLN A 109 12.68 -8.83 18.16
N GLN A 110 11.57 -9.13 17.49
CA GLN A 110 11.29 -10.45 16.95
C GLN A 110 12.03 -10.73 15.64
N PHE A 111 12.26 -9.69 14.83
CA PHE A 111 12.88 -9.75 13.51
C PHE A 111 13.94 -8.66 13.39
N PRO A 112 15.12 -8.84 14.01
CA PRO A 112 16.18 -7.80 13.98
C PRO A 112 16.71 -7.50 12.58
N ASP A 113 16.54 -8.42 11.64
CA ASP A 113 16.93 -8.26 10.22
C ASP A 113 15.74 -7.85 9.33
N PHE A 114 14.65 -7.36 9.93
CA PHE A 114 13.47 -6.90 9.18
C PHE A 114 13.86 -5.80 8.18
N ALA A 115 13.48 -5.98 6.92
CA ALA A 115 13.80 -5.05 5.86
C ALA A 115 12.54 -4.52 5.14
N TYR A 116 12.47 -3.21 5.00
CA TYR A 116 11.48 -2.48 4.21
C TYR A 116 12.08 -2.11 2.84
N GLY A 117 11.98 -3.03 1.90
CA GLY A 117 12.50 -2.85 0.54
C GLY A 117 11.61 -1.94 -0.30
N ILE A 118 11.71 -0.59 -0.10
CA ILE A 118 10.91 0.40 -0.83
C ILE A 118 11.16 0.28 -2.34
N LYS A 119 10.09 0.19 -3.12
CA LYS A 119 10.11 0.09 -4.59
C LYS A 119 9.64 1.36 -5.27
N ARG A 120 8.50 1.93 -4.82
CA ARG A 120 7.90 3.13 -5.38
C ARG A 120 7.30 3.98 -4.29
N VAL A 121 7.38 5.30 -4.46
CA VAL A 121 6.73 6.28 -3.57
C VAL A 121 6.09 7.33 -4.44
N ILE A 122 4.78 7.47 -4.38
CA ILE A 122 4.03 8.52 -5.07
C ILE A 122 3.21 9.33 -4.08
N SER A 123 2.94 10.58 -4.43
CA SER A 123 2.18 11.50 -3.57
C SER A 123 1.25 12.40 -4.38
N GLU A 124 0.06 12.67 -3.84
CA GLU A 124 -0.90 13.61 -4.39
C GLU A 124 -1.70 14.27 -3.26
N GLY A 125 -1.69 15.60 -3.20
CA GLY A 125 -2.39 16.32 -2.14
C GLY A 125 -1.82 16.04 -0.77
N ASP A 126 -2.62 15.45 0.11
CA ASP A 126 -2.26 15.01 1.45
C ASP A 126 -1.99 13.50 1.55
N LEU A 127 -2.03 12.77 0.43
CA LEU A 127 -1.82 11.32 0.40
C LEU A 127 -0.41 10.97 -0.12
N VAL A 128 0.18 9.96 0.52
CA VAL A 128 1.41 9.30 0.06
C VAL A 128 1.16 7.80 0.00
N LEU A 129 1.56 7.19 -1.11
CA LEU A 129 1.56 5.74 -1.28
C LEU A 129 3.00 5.24 -1.36
N VAL A 130 3.29 4.17 -0.64
CA VAL A 130 4.59 3.46 -0.65
C VAL A 130 4.34 2.01 -1.04
N HIS A 131 4.94 1.54 -2.13
CA HIS A 131 4.94 0.13 -2.52
C HIS A 131 6.27 -0.51 -2.15
N SER A 132 6.24 -1.63 -1.43
CA SER A 132 7.42 -2.23 -0.80
C SER A 132 7.43 -3.75 -0.87
N ASN A 133 8.62 -4.34 -0.75
CA ASN A 133 8.80 -5.74 -0.35
C ASN A 133 9.21 -5.76 1.13
N LEU A 134 8.35 -6.28 1.99
CA LEU A 134 8.70 -6.53 3.40
C LEU A 134 9.35 -7.90 3.53
N VAL A 135 10.55 -7.94 4.09
CA VAL A 135 11.27 -9.19 4.37
C VAL A 135 11.54 -9.27 5.86
N ALA A 136 10.75 -10.07 6.58
CA ALA A 136 10.91 -10.25 8.01
C ALA A 136 12.10 -11.18 8.36
N THR A 137 12.39 -12.14 7.49
CA THR A 137 13.50 -13.09 7.68
C THR A 137 14.34 -13.14 6.41
N PRO A 138 15.65 -12.90 6.48
CA PRO A 138 16.55 -12.96 5.32
C PRO A 138 16.42 -14.29 4.56
N GLY A 139 16.48 -14.20 3.23
CA GLY A 139 16.36 -15.36 2.35
C GLY A 139 14.92 -15.81 2.04
N THR A 140 13.90 -15.20 2.66
CA THR A 140 12.50 -15.39 2.26
C THR A 140 12.11 -14.43 1.12
N ARG A 141 11.01 -14.73 0.43
CA ARG A 141 10.47 -13.83 -0.61
C ARG A 141 9.77 -12.60 -0.04
N GLY A 142 9.35 -12.67 1.21
CA GLY A 142 8.65 -11.58 1.90
C GLY A 142 7.21 -11.38 1.44
N GLN A 143 6.72 -10.17 1.64
CA GLN A 143 5.38 -9.73 1.26
C GLN A 143 5.45 -8.49 0.37
N ALA A 144 4.60 -8.42 -0.64
CA ALA A 144 4.26 -7.17 -1.28
C ALA A 144 3.32 -6.40 -0.36
N VAL A 145 3.65 -5.15 -0.09
CA VAL A 145 2.82 -4.26 0.72
C VAL A 145 2.69 -2.91 0.04
N VAL A 146 1.48 -2.38 0.08
CA VAL A 146 1.21 -0.99 -0.23
C VAL A 146 0.71 -0.31 1.02
N ASP A 147 1.47 0.67 1.51
CA ASP A 147 1.09 1.58 2.59
C ASP A 147 0.54 2.88 1.98
N ILE A 148 -0.55 3.39 2.50
CA ILE A 148 -1.12 4.70 2.14
C ILE A 148 -1.22 5.54 3.40
N PHE A 149 -0.62 6.72 3.38
CA PHE A 149 -0.65 7.68 4.49
C PHE A 149 -1.41 8.93 4.10
N ARG A 150 -2.24 9.44 5.02
CA ARG A 150 -2.78 10.79 4.93
C ARG A 150 -2.06 11.71 5.91
N PHE A 151 -1.67 12.86 5.40
CA PHE A 151 -0.95 13.89 6.14
C PHE A 151 -1.89 15.01 6.59
N GLN A 152 -1.66 15.51 7.80
CA GLN A 152 -2.33 16.69 8.32
C GLN A 152 -1.35 17.52 9.16
N GLY A 153 -1.16 18.80 8.79
CA GLY A 153 -0.22 19.68 9.48
C GLY A 153 1.23 19.19 9.45
N GLY A 154 1.65 18.53 8.36
CA GLY A 154 3.01 18.00 8.18
C GLY A 154 3.28 16.67 8.87
N LYS A 155 2.28 16.06 9.51
CA LYS A 155 2.39 14.78 10.19
C LYS A 155 1.44 13.74 9.61
N ILE A 156 1.81 12.47 9.75
CA ILE A 156 0.93 11.34 9.42
C ILE A 156 -0.24 11.34 10.40
N ALA A 157 -1.45 11.38 9.86
CA ALA A 157 -2.70 11.39 10.60
C ALA A 157 -3.48 10.08 10.47
N GLU A 158 -3.27 9.34 9.37
CA GLU A 158 -4.05 8.16 9.06
C GLU A 158 -3.27 7.23 8.13
N HIS A 159 -3.50 5.92 8.23
CA HIS A 159 -2.79 4.89 7.48
C HIS A 159 -3.71 3.75 7.06
N TRP A 160 -3.60 3.36 5.82
CA TRP A 160 -4.15 2.13 5.25
C TRP A 160 -3.01 1.30 4.69
N ASP A 161 -3.14 0.00 4.73
CA ASP A 161 -2.24 -0.90 4.03
C ASP A 161 -2.97 -2.10 3.43
N VAL A 162 -2.31 -2.70 2.45
CA VAL A 162 -2.70 -3.96 1.84
C VAL A 162 -1.46 -4.81 1.69
N GLY A 163 -1.49 -6.04 2.19
CA GLY A 163 -0.36 -6.96 2.18
C GLY A 163 -0.67 -8.29 1.51
N GLN A 164 0.28 -8.81 0.73
CA GLN A 164 0.16 -10.08 0.03
C GLN A 164 1.48 -10.84 0.07
N GLU A 165 1.42 -12.14 0.42
CA GLU A 165 2.59 -13.02 0.33
C GLU A 165 3.12 -13.08 -1.10
N VAL A 166 4.45 -12.95 -1.26
CA VAL A 166 5.09 -13.15 -2.56
C VAL A 166 5.12 -14.65 -2.87
N PRO A 167 4.40 -15.12 -3.91
CA PRO A 167 4.31 -16.54 -4.21
C PRO A 167 5.62 -17.12 -4.75
N ALA A 168 5.72 -18.45 -4.73
CA ALA A 168 6.90 -19.16 -5.24
C ALA A 168 7.03 -19.06 -6.76
N THR A 169 5.91 -18.95 -7.45
CA THR A 169 5.81 -18.91 -8.92
C THR A 169 4.79 -17.87 -9.34
N SER A 170 4.95 -17.27 -10.51
CA SER A 170 3.98 -16.39 -11.14
C SER A 170 3.59 -16.92 -12.53
N ALA A 171 2.37 -16.60 -12.96
CA ALA A 171 1.87 -16.96 -14.29
C ALA A 171 2.50 -16.15 -15.43
N ASN A 172 3.09 -14.98 -15.09
CA ASN A 172 3.69 -14.04 -16.03
C ASN A 172 5.23 -14.12 -16.09
N GLY A 173 5.88 -14.81 -15.14
CA GLY A 173 7.33 -14.87 -15.04
C GLY A 173 7.98 -13.64 -14.42
N ASN A 174 7.22 -12.55 -14.18
CA ASN A 174 7.69 -11.32 -13.55
C ASN A 174 7.55 -11.42 -12.03
N ASP A 175 8.36 -10.67 -11.29
CA ASP A 175 8.17 -10.47 -9.86
C ASP A 175 7.10 -9.38 -9.59
N MET A 176 6.69 -9.22 -8.34
CA MET A 176 5.69 -8.24 -7.93
C MET A 176 6.23 -6.79 -7.81
N PHE A 177 7.50 -6.54 -8.12
CA PHE A 177 8.20 -5.31 -7.71
C PHE A 177 8.96 -4.60 -8.82
N SER A 178 9.56 -5.33 -9.77
CA SER A 178 10.40 -4.75 -10.82
C SER A 178 9.60 -3.82 -11.73
N THR A 179 10.31 -3.04 -12.51
CA THR A 179 9.78 -2.24 -13.59
C THR A 179 10.32 -2.80 -14.88
N GLU A 180 9.48 -3.33 -15.74
CA GLU A 180 9.86 -3.95 -17.01
C GLU A 180 9.64 -3.00 -18.19
N SER A 181 8.69 -2.07 -18.10
CA SER A 181 8.46 -1.07 -19.15
C SER A 181 9.64 -0.08 -19.26
N TRP A 182 9.93 0.39 -20.46
CA TRP A 182 11.01 1.35 -20.71
C TRP A 182 10.50 2.81 -20.76
N PRO A 183 11.26 3.78 -20.17
CA PRO A 183 12.40 3.63 -19.26
C PRO A 183 11.95 3.09 -17.90
N ARG A 184 12.86 2.37 -17.22
CA ARG A 184 12.60 1.67 -15.95
C ARG A 184 12.58 2.57 -14.71
N THR A 185 12.31 3.84 -14.88
CA THR A 185 12.27 4.83 -13.78
C THR A 185 10.94 5.57 -13.81
N GLU A 186 10.45 5.93 -12.63
CA GLU A 186 9.30 6.82 -12.47
C GLU A 186 9.62 8.17 -13.12
N ARG A 187 8.61 8.74 -13.78
CA ARG A 187 8.71 10.04 -14.42
C ARG A 187 7.84 11.04 -13.69
N PRO A 188 8.40 11.82 -12.78
CA PRO A 188 7.71 13.02 -12.36
C PRO A 188 7.46 13.87 -13.60
N GLY A 189 6.26 14.37 -13.74
CA GLY A 189 5.84 15.15 -14.91
C GLY A 189 5.13 16.42 -14.48
N PRO A 190 4.84 17.31 -15.42
CA PRO A 190 4.02 18.47 -15.14
C PRO A 190 2.63 18.04 -14.67
N GLY A 191 1.99 18.85 -13.83
CA GLY A 191 0.70 18.52 -13.21
C GLY A 191 -0.40 18.13 -14.20
N TRP A 192 -0.39 18.75 -15.41
CA TRP A 192 -1.35 18.40 -16.48
C TRP A 192 -1.19 16.95 -16.96
N LEU A 193 0.04 16.42 -17.00
CA LEU A 193 0.30 15.03 -17.41
C LEU A 193 -0.19 14.06 -16.33
N THR A 194 0.09 14.35 -15.05
CA THR A 194 -0.46 13.59 -13.93
C THR A 194 -1.99 13.55 -13.98
N ALA A 195 -2.64 14.71 -14.16
CA ALA A 195 -4.09 14.80 -14.26
C ALA A 195 -4.66 14.01 -15.47
N TYR A 196 -3.97 14.06 -16.60
CA TYR A 196 -4.34 13.28 -17.78
C TYR A 196 -4.23 11.78 -17.54
N ASN A 197 -3.11 11.32 -16.99
CA ASN A 197 -2.87 9.91 -16.67
C ASN A 197 -3.87 9.39 -15.62
N LYS A 198 -4.16 10.20 -14.59
CA LYS A 198 -5.18 9.88 -13.59
C LYS A 198 -6.55 9.67 -14.23
N LYS A 199 -6.98 10.61 -15.08
CA LYS A 199 -8.26 10.50 -15.79
C LYS A 199 -8.33 9.25 -16.66
N LEU A 200 -7.26 8.96 -17.41
CA LEU A 200 -7.17 7.78 -18.28
C LEU A 200 -7.32 6.49 -17.47
N VAL A 201 -6.59 6.35 -16.36
CA VAL A 201 -6.62 5.14 -15.54
C VAL A 201 -7.98 5.00 -14.85
N VAL A 202 -8.55 6.07 -14.30
CA VAL A 202 -9.89 6.02 -13.67
C VAL A 202 -10.94 5.56 -14.67
N GLU A 203 -10.90 6.07 -15.92
CA GLU A 203 -11.82 5.65 -16.97
C GLU A 203 -11.60 4.19 -17.38
N ALA A 204 -10.33 3.78 -17.56
CA ALA A 204 -9.97 2.40 -17.91
C ALA A 204 -10.41 1.43 -16.79
N PHE A 205 -10.17 1.79 -15.54
CA PHE A 205 -10.56 1.02 -14.36
C PHE A 205 -12.08 0.86 -14.25
N ASP A 206 -12.83 1.95 -14.41
CA ASP A 206 -14.30 1.92 -14.38
C ASP A 206 -14.84 1.00 -15.47
N GLN A 207 -14.39 1.17 -16.72
CA GLN A 207 -14.88 0.35 -17.81
C GLN A 207 -14.51 -1.13 -17.64
N LEU A 208 -13.25 -1.44 -17.33
CA LEU A 208 -12.77 -2.82 -17.24
C LEU A 208 -13.28 -3.54 -15.99
N LEU A 209 -13.13 -2.93 -14.81
CA LEU A 209 -13.32 -3.63 -13.53
C LEU A 209 -14.69 -3.38 -12.91
N VAL A 210 -15.23 -2.15 -13.00
CA VAL A 210 -16.56 -1.85 -12.46
C VAL A 210 -17.66 -2.33 -13.41
N ARG A 211 -17.53 -2.03 -14.71
CA ARG A 211 -18.51 -2.43 -15.74
C ARG A 211 -18.22 -3.79 -16.36
N LYS A 212 -17.06 -4.39 -16.10
CA LYS A 212 -16.62 -5.70 -16.64
C LYS A 212 -16.55 -5.71 -18.18
N ASP A 213 -16.23 -4.57 -18.81
CA ASP A 213 -16.07 -4.43 -20.25
C ASP A 213 -14.64 -4.78 -20.67
N LEU A 214 -14.42 -6.03 -21.07
CA LEU A 214 -13.11 -6.49 -21.55
C LEU A 214 -12.59 -5.75 -22.78
N SER A 215 -13.47 -5.08 -23.57
CA SER A 215 -13.04 -4.28 -24.71
C SER A 215 -12.29 -3.01 -24.30
N ALA A 216 -12.40 -2.59 -23.03
CA ALA A 216 -11.59 -1.51 -22.46
C ALA A 216 -10.08 -1.78 -22.60
N VAL A 217 -9.67 -3.05 -22.54
CA VAL A 217 -8.25 -3.43 -22.69
C VAL A 217 -7.72 -3.00 -24.07
N ASP A 218 -8.49 -3.13 -25.15
CA ASP A 218 -8.08 -2.70 -26.49
C ASP A 218 -7.94 -1.18 -26.62
N ARG A 219 -8.72 -0.44 -25.84
CA ARG A 219 -8.73 1.03 -25.87
C ARG A 219 -7.62 1.64 -25.04
N PHE A 220 -7.34 1.10 -23.86
CA PHE A 220 -6.50 1.75 -22.86
C PHE A 220 -5.13 1.11 -22.69
N TRP A 221 -4.96 -0.20 -22.95
CA TRP A 221 -3.67 -0.88 -22.79
C TRP A 221 -2.78 -0.74 -24.04
N GLY A 222 -1.48 -0.64 -23.80
CA GLY A 222 -0.47 -0.66 -24.85
C GLY A 222 -0.19 -2.10 -25.32
N THR A 223 0.37 -2.24 -26.53
CA THR A 223 0.77 -3.54 -27.08
C THR A 223 1.94 -4.16 -26.29
N GLU A 224 2.84 -3.32 -25.77
CA GLU A 224 3.93 -3.70 -24.88
C GLU A 224 3.46 -3.44 -23.43
N TYR A 225 2.79 -4.42 -22.87
CA TYR A 225 2.23 -4.33 -21.51
C TYR A 225 2.83 -5.43 -20.64
N HIS A 226 3.29 -5.07 -19.45
CA HIS A 226 3.86 -5.95 -18.43
C HIS A 226 2.94 -6.11 -17.22
N GLN A 227 2.72 -7.35 -16.84
CA GLN A 227 1.86 -7.74 -15.72
C GLN A 227 2.70 -8.24 -14.54
N HIS A 228 2.40 -7.72 -13.32
CA HIS A 228 3.05 -8.18 -12.09
C HIS A 228 2.08 -8.87 -11.10
N ASN A 229 0.77 -8.97 -11.42
CA ASN A 229 -0.11 -9.85 -10.66
C ASN A 229 0.31 -11.30 -10.92
N PRO A 230 0.71 -12.06 -9.89
CA PRO A 230 1.27 -13.40 -10.08
C PRO A 230 0.27 -14.43 -10.63
N ASN A 231 -1.02 -14.13 -10.65
CA ASN A 231 -2.08 -15.02 -11.10
C ASN A 231 -2.53 -14.75 -12.54
N ILE A 232 -2.02 -13.70 -13.20
CA ILE A 232 -2.40 -13.28 -14.56
C ILE A 232 -1.17 -13.38 -15.46
N ALA A 233 -1.32 -14.02 -16.63
CA ALA A 233 -0.26 -14.10 -17.61
C ALA A 233 0.11 -12.72 -18.17
N ASP A 234 1.35 -12.59 -18.67
CA ASP A 234 1.86 -11.33 -19.20
C ASP A 234 1.15 -10.91 -20.50
N GLY A 235 1.22 -9.60 -20.79
CA GLY A 235 0.68 -9.01 -22.00
C GLY A 235 -0.84 -8.84 -22.02
N VAL A 236 -1.32 -8.14 -23.03
CA VAL A 236 -2.74 -7.81 -23.24
C VAL A 236 -3.64 -9.05 -23.30
N ALA A 237 -3.17 -10.11 -23.96
CA ALA A 237 -3.91 -11.38 -24.07
C ALA A 237 -4.07 -12.03 -22.69
N GLY A 238 -3.03 -11.99 -21.85
CA GLY A 238 -3.05 -12.48 -20.48
C GLY A 238 -4.10 -11.77 -19.63
N VAL A 239 -4.14 -10.44 -19.69
CA VAL A 239 -5.16 -9.62 -18.98
C VAL A 239 -6.57 -10.01 -19.42
N LYS A 240 -6.84 -10.07 -20.72
CA LYS A 240 -8.17 -10.42 -21.23
C LYS A 240 -8.60 -11.83 -20.82
N SER A 241 -7.69 -12.80 -20.92
CA SER A 241 -7.96 -14.19 -20.53
C SER A 241 -8.21 -14.30 -19.03
N GLY A 242 -7.30 -13.72 -18.22
CA GLY A 242 -7.38 -13.79 -16.75
C GLY A 242 -8.63 -13.10 -16.20
N LEU A 243 -8.87 -11.85 -16.59
CA LEU A 243 -10.06 -11.12 -16.12
C LEU A 243 -11.35 -11.69 -16.71
N GLY A 244 -11.34 -12.19 -17.95
CA GLY A 244 -12.49 -12.86 -18.54
C GLY A 244 -12.89 -14.12 -17.76
N ALA A 245 -11.92 -14.92 -17.35
CA ALA A 245 -12.14 -16.08 -16.48
C ALA A 245 -12.64 -15.66 -15.10
N TYR A 246 -12.07 -14.59 -14.51
CA TYR A 246 -12.46 -14.04 -13.22
C TYR A 246 -13.90 -13.51 -13.24
N PHE A 247 -14.30 -12.73 -14.23
CA PHE A 247 -15.66 -12.21 -14.36
C PHE A 247 -16.70 -13.33 -14.58
N LYS A 248 -16.29 -14.38 -15.29
CA LYS A 248 -17.14 -15.57 -15.46
C LYS A 248 -17.31 -16.35 -14.17
N ALA A 249 -16.25 -16.48 -13.36
CA ALA A 249 -16.28 -17.15 -12.07
C ALA A 249 -17.09 -16.36 -11.03
N PHE A 250 -17.03 -15.01 -11.09
CA PHE A 250 -17.67 -14.10 -10.17
C PHE A 250 -18.61 -13.11 -10.88
N PRO A 251 -19.76 -13.57 -11.40
CA PRO A 251 -20.68 -12.72 -12.18
C PRO A 251 -21.27 -11.57 -11.33
N GLN A 252 -21.36 -11.75 -10.01
CA GLN A 252 -21.85 -10.76 -9.05
C GLN A 252 -20.73 -9.89 -8.45
N LEU A 253 -19.49 -9.99 -8.94
CA LEU A 253 -18.40 -9.14 -8.52
C LEU A 253 -18.81 -7.67 -8.52
N LYS A 254 -18.58 -7.02 -7.38
CA LYS A 254 -18.72 -5.57 -7.19
C LYS A 254 -17.36 -4.99 -6.83
N VAL A 255 -16.91 -4.02 -7.62
CA VAL A 255 -15.68 -3.26 -7.37
C VAL A 255 -16.05 -1.83 -6.99
N THR A 256 -15.52 -1.36 -5.86
CA THR A 256 -15.80 -0.02 -5.34
C THR A 256 -14.46 0.70 -5.09
N PRO A 257 -14.03 1.61 -5.99
CA PRO A 257 -12.87 2.46 -5.74
C PRO A 257 -13.09 3.34 -4.51
N LYS A 258 -12.06 3.47 -3.69
CA LYS A 258 -12.05 4.26 -2.45
C LYS A 258 -11.17 5.48 -2.54
N ARG A 259 -9.95 5.32 -3.10
CA ARG A 259 -8.99 6.42 -3.29
C ARG A 259 -8.21 6.21 -4.58
N VAL A 260 -7.83 7.33 -5.19
CA VAL A 260 -6.96 7.34 -6.37
C VAL A 260 -5.83 8.33 -6.10
N ILE A 261 -4.59 7.87 -6.24
CA ILE A 261 -3.38 8.67 -6.02
C ILE A 261 -2.56 8.62 -7.30
N ALA A 262 -2.14 9.78 -7.80
CA ALA A 262 -1.39 9.87 -9.04
C ALA A 262 -0.17 10.80 -8.90
N GLU A 263 0.96 10.39 -9.45
CA GLU A 263 2.14 11.23 -9.60
C GLU A 263 2.88 10.84 -10.89
N GLY A 264 3.05 11.80 -11.80
CA GLY A 264 3.77 11.57 -13.05
C GLY A 264 3.10 10.52 -13.94
N ASP A 265 3.81 9.42 -14.19
CA ASP A 265 3.37 8.30 -15.01
C ASP A 265 2.73 7.14 -14.21
N LEU A 266 2.61 7.27 -12.88
CA LEU A 266 2.00 6.29 -12.00
C LEU A 266 0.64 6.75 -11.47
N VAL A 267 -0.31 5.81 -11.45
CA VAL A 267 -1.65 6.00 -10.88
C VAL A 267 -2.03 4.77 -10.08
N ALA A 268 -2.37 4.95 -8.82
CA ALA A 268 -2.84 3.89 -7.94
C ALA A 268 -4.32 4.02 -7.62
N VAL A 269 -5.02 2.90 -7.53
CA VAL A 269 -6.43 2.82 -7.16
C VAL A 269 -6.57 1.84 -5.99
N HIS A 270 -6.95 2.32 -4.81
CA HIS A 270 -7.32 1.49 -3.67
C HIS A 270 -8.80 1.19 -3.73
N SER A 271 -9.18 -0.07 -3.70
CA SER A 271 -10.55 -0.52 -3.96
C SER A 271 -11.00 -1.65 -3.06
N HIS A 272 -12.31 -1.74 -2.85
CA HIS A 272 -12.98 -2.87 -2.24
C HIS A 272 -13.59 -3.78 -3.33
N TYR A 273 -13.17 -5.03 -3.38
CA TYR A 273 -13.71 -6.06 -4.28
C TYR A 273 -14.54 -7.04 -3.48
N VAL A 274 -15.79 -7.30 -3.91
CA VAL A 274 -16.70 -8.26 -3.29
C VAL A 274 -17.16 -9.24 -4.36
N ASN A 275 -16.71 -10.48 -4.30
CA ASN A 275 -16.97 -11.49 -5.33
C ASN A 275 -18.41 -11.99 -5.35
N ALA A 276 -19.03 -12.09 -4.16
CA ALA A 276 -20.42 -12.47 -4.02
C ALA A 276 -21.11 -11.69 -2.87
N PRO A 277 -22.42 -11.46 -2.94
CA PRO A 277 -23.17 -10.80 -1.87
C PRO A 277 -22.99 -11.49 -0.52
N GLY A 278 -22.74 -10.70 0.53
CA GLY A 278 -22.54 -11.20 1.89
C GLY A 278 -21.08 -11.56 2.22
N GLU A 279 -20.17 -11.56 1.26
CA GLU A 279 -18.74 -11.70 1.54
C GLU A 279 -18.15 -10.38 2.05
N ARG A 280 -17.11 -10.48 2.88
CA ARG A 280 -16.33 -9.31 3.32
C ARG A 280 -15.50 -8.72 2.20
N GLY A 281 -15.12 -9.54 1.21
CA GLY A 281 -14.35 -9.14 0.05
C GLY A 281 -12.87 -8.97 0.33
N GLN A 282 -12.24 -8.20 -0.53
CA GLN A 282 -10.79 -7.97 -0.55
C GLN A 282 -10.48 -6.48 -0.65
N ALA A 283 -9.47 -6.03 0.08
CA ALA A 283 -8.81 -4.76 -0.17
C ALA A 283 -7.74 -4.99 -1.25
N ILE A 284 -7.78 -4.19 -2.29
CA ILE A 284 -6.85 -4.28 -3.41
C ILE A 284 -6.30 -2.89 -3.72
N VAL A 285 -4.99 -2.80 -3.92
CA VAL A 285 -4.37 -1.63 -4.51
C VAL A 285 -3.81 -2.03 -5.87
N ASP A 286 -4.41 -1.49 -6.92
CA ASP A 286 -3.92 -1.58 -8.29
C ASP A 286 -3.03 -0.38 -8.58
N LEU A 287 -1.84 -0.59 -9.11
CA LEU A 287 -0.90 0.44 -9.51
C LEU A 287 -0.61 0.31 -11.02
N PHE A 288 -0.86 1.38 -11.75
CA PHE A 288 -0.71 1.43 -13.20
C PHE A 288 0.38 2.41 -13.61
N ARG A 289 1.15 2.06 -14.64
CA ARG A 289 2.03 2.98 -15.34
C ARG A 289 1.43 3.36 -16.69
N VAL A 290 1.43 4.65 -16.99
CA VAL A 290 0.88 5.21 -18.24
C VAL A 290 2.01 5.81 -19.07
N ARG A 291 2.07 5.46 -20.36
CA ARG A 291 2.98 6.04 -21.34
C ARG A 291 2.30 6.20 -22.69
N GLY A 292 2.55 7.34 -23.32
CA GLY A 292 1.95 7.63 -24.63
C GLY A 292 0.43 7.51 -24.67
N GLY A 293 -0.25 7.80 -23.54
CA GLY A 293 -1.70 7.66 -23.43
C GLY A 293 -2.18 6.19 -23.34
N LYS A 294 -1.32 5.26 -22.93
CA LYS A 294 -1.62 3.84 -22.75
C LYS A 294 -1.11 3.33 -21.43
N ILE A 295 -1.84 2.38 -20.83
CA ILE A 295 -1.37 1.58 -19.69
C ILE A 295 -0.36 0.57 -20.22
N VAL A 296 0.86 0.61 -19.69
CA VAL A 296 1.98 -0.22 -20.16
C VAL A 296 2.51 -1.17 -19.10
N GLU A 297 2.09 -1.02 -17.84
CA GLU A 297 2.55 -1.88 -16.75
C GLU A 297 1.57 -1.80 -15.58
N HIS A 298 1.43 -2.91 -14.85
CA HIS A 298 0.50 -3.02 -13.73
C HIS A 298 1.07 -3.89 -12.62
N TRP A 299 0.94 -3.42 -11.41
CA TRP A 299 1.18 -4.15 -10.15
C TRP A 299 -0.09 -4.11 -9.33
N ASP A 300 -0.31 -5.11 -8.52
CA ASP A 300 -1.33 -5.07 -7.49
C ASP A 300 -0.90 -5.78 -6.21
N VAL A 301 -1.58 -5.45 -5.14
CA VAL A 301 -1.48 -6.14 -3.85
C VAL A 301 -2.89 -6.42 -3.36
N ILE A 302 -3.15 -7.67 -2.97
CA ILE A 302 -4.48 -8.20 -2.69
C ILE A 302 -4.49 -8.78 -1.27
N GLN A 303 -5.42 -8.34 -0.44
CA GLN A 303 -5.62 -8.84 0.92
C GLN A 303 -7.08 -9.13 1.19
N ASP A 304 -7.40 -10.29 1.75
CA ASP A 304 -8.74 -10.60 2.21
C ASP A 304 -9.11 -9.72 3.41
N VAL A 305 -10.32 -9.16 3.41
CA VAL A 305 -10.86 -8.45 4.58
C VAL A 305 -11.13 -9.45 5.68
N PRO A 306 -10.45 -9.39 6.84
CA PRO A 306 -10.56 -10.39 7.89
C PRO A 306 -11.91 -10.32 8.62
N ALA A 307 -12.22 -11.38 9.37
CA ALA A 307 -13.45 -11.45 10.16
C ALA A 307 -13.43 -10.56 11.40
N THR A 308 -12.24 -10.29 11.91
CA THR A 308 -11.99 -9.48 13.12
C THR A 308 -10.95 -8.43 12.84
N SER A 309 -11.05 -7.31 13.51
CA SER A 309 -10.09 -6.22 13.46
C SER A 309 -9.71 -5.79 14.88
N ALA A 310 -8.49 -5.28 15.05
CA ALA A 310 -8.01 -4.68 16.29
C ALA A 310 -8.44 -3.21 16.45
N ASN A 311 -9.03 -2.63 15.41
CA ASN A 311 -9.62 -1.29 15.37
C ASN A 311 -11.02 -1.34 14.74
N ASP A 312 -11.80 -0.28 14.88
CA ASP A 312 -13.18 -0.19 14.37
C ASP A 312 -13.27 0.57 13.04
N ASN A 313 -12.16 0.93 12.42
CA ASN A 313 -12.12 1.84 11.26
C ASN A 313 -12.37 1.12 9.93
N GLY A 314 -12.16 -0.21 9.87
CA GLY A 314 -12.18 -0.99 8.64
C GLY A 314 -10.96 -0.71 7.75
N MET A 315 -10.83 -1.43 6.63
CA MET A 315 -9.68 -1.35 5.72
C MET A 315 -9.81 -0.24 4.65
N PHE A 316 -10.87 0.62 4.69
CA PHE A 316 -11.17 1.56 3.59
C PHE A 316 -11.40 2.99 4.01
#